data_9d05fe24f4176c6973cd2e572d637a7e
#
_entry.id   9d05fe24f4176c6973cd2e572d637a7e
#
_cell.length_a   1.000
_cell.length_b   1.000
_cell.length_c   1.000
_cell.angle_alpha   90.00
_cell.angle_beta   90.00
_cell.angle_gamma   90.00
#
_symmetry.space_group_name_H-M   'P 1'
#
loop_
_entity.id
_entity.type
_entity.pdbx_description
1 polymer ?
#
loop_
_entity_poly.entity_id
_entity_poly.type
_entity_poly.pdbx_seq_one_letter_code
_entity_poly.pdbx_strand_id
1 'polypeptide(L)'
;ALVVATTATDALVLLGGLAVAYGFQMWPALMSVCYFPWLTRQGVVLGLIAGLIAVTLTEKIGAQYMPWGRWPWTLHSAGWGIFFNLGIAVIVSAMTQNKEDTEHKMTFHSYLREHASVAVDKKKLVPIAWIITLVWFFFGIGPGAVIGNTIFGDPTNAATWMFGIPSIWAWQLLWWALGVFMMWFLAYHMGMSTVPDKEIEALHEDIGDIHLDVDRPS
;
A
#
# COMPACT_ATOMS: atom_id res chain seq x y z
N ALA A 1 12.03 -1.00 -19.33
CA ALA A 1 10.70 -1.53 -19.74
C ALA A 1 10.78 -2.26 -21.09
N LEU A 2 11.26 -1.60 -22.18
CA LEU A 2 11.26 -2.18 -23.55
C LEU A 2 12.07 -3.49 -23.65
N VAL A 3 13.27 -3.53 -23.06
CA VAL A 3 14.13 -4.73 -23.05
C VAL A 3 13.45 -5.90 -22.33
N VAL A 4 12.80 -5.63 -21.19
CA VAL A 4 12.06 -6.65 -20.47
C VAL A 4 10.87 -7.16 -21.30
N ALA A 5 10.13 -6.27 -21.96
CA ALA A 5 8.99 -6.65 -22.80
C ALA A 5 9.39 -7.49 -24.01
N THR A 6 10.58 -7.27 -24.59
CA THR A 6 11.08 -8.02 -25.76
C THR A 6 11.76 -9.33 -25.41
N THR A 7 12.28 -9.49 -24.19
CA THR A 7 12.99 -10.70 -23.74
C THR A 7 12.17 -11.59 -22.83
N ALA A 8 11.05 -11.09 -22.31
CA ALA A 8 10.20 -11.87 -21.40
C ALA A 8 9.39 -12.93 -22.16
N THR A 9 9.52 -14.16 -21.72
CA THR A 9 8.74 -15.30 -22.21
C THR A 9 7.46 -15.55 -21.41
N ASP A 10 7.28 -14.82 -20.32
CA ASP A 10 6.14 -14.97 -19.43
C ASP A 10 4.93 -14.18 -19.92
N ALA A 11 3.74 -14.64 -19.56
CA ALA A 11 2.50 -13.94 -19.83
C ALA A 11 2.50 -12.54 -19.19
N LEU A 12 1.90 -11.56 -19.86
CA LEU A 12 1.82 -10.16 -19.41
C LEU A 12 1.29 -10.04 -17.97
N VAL A 13 0.35 -10.89 -17.57
CA VAL A 13 -0.22 -10.97 -16.23
C VAL A 13 0.85 -11.29 -15.18
N LEU A 14 1.78 -12.20 -15.48
CA LEU A 14 2.87 -12.56 -14.55
C LEU A 14 3.87 -11.42 -14.39
N LEU A 15 4.14 -10.68 -15.47
CA LEU A 15 5.00 -9.48 -15.40
C LEU A 15 4.32 -8.37 -14.60
N GLY A 16 3.01 -8.19 -14.76
CA GLY A 16 2.22 -7.26 -13.95
C GLY A 16 2.26 -7.61 -12.46
N GLY A 17 2.08 -8.89 -12.13
CA GLY A 17 2.20 -9.39 -10.75
C GLY A 17 3.59 -9.15 -10.14
N LEU A 18 4.64 -9.32 -10.93
CA LEU A 18 6.01 -9.02 -10.51
C LEU A 18 6.22 -7.53 -10.24
N ALA A 19 5.74 -6.66 -11.11
CA ALA A 19 5.81 -5.21 -10.92
C ALA A 19 5.09 -4.76 -9.62
N VAL A 20 3.91 -5.34 -9.34
CA VAL A 20 3.19 -5.11 -8.09
C VAL A 20 3.99 -5.60 -6.88
N ALA A 21 4.62 -6.78 -6.96
CA ALA A 21 5.42 -7.33 -5.87
C ALA A 21 6.58 -6.41 -5.47
N TYR A 22 7.27 -5.81 -6.45
CA TYR A 22 8.32 -4.83 -6.20
C TYR A 22 7.77 -3.48 -5.70
N GLY A 23 6.72 -2.97 -6.34
CA GLY A 23 6.09 -1.70 -5.96
C GLY A 23 5.53 -1.73 -4.54
N PHE A 24 5.00 -2.87 -4.11
CA PHE A 24 4.45 -3.07 -2.77
C PHE A 24 5.52 -2.93 -1.68
N GLN A 25 6.81 -3.08 -1.98
CA GLN A 25 7.90 -2.88 -1.03
C GLN A 25 8.05 -1.42 -0.58
N MET A 26 7.47 -0.46 -1.30
CA MET A 26 7.43 0.95 -0.88
C MET A 26 6.43 1.21 0.27
N TRP A 27 5.51 0.27 0.52
CA TRP A 27 4.46 0.45 1.52
C TRP A 27 4.97 0.77 2.94
N PRO A 28 6.02 0.10 3.51
CA PRO A 28 6.56 0.47 4.81
C PRO A 28 7.12 1.90 4.88
N ALA A 29 7.71 2.38 3.78
CA ALA A 29 8.20 3.75 3.69
C ALA A 29 7.04 4.76 3.77
N LEU A 30 5.97 4.55 3.01
CA LEU A 30 4.77 5.38 3.06
C LEU A 30 4.11 5.36 4.45
N MET A 31 4.04 4.18 5.08
CA MET A 31 3.51 4.05 6.43
C MET A 31 4.35 4.80 7.46
N SER A 32 5.68 4.82 7.31
CA SER A 32 6.57 5.56 8.21
C SER A 32 6.33 7.07 8.14
N VAL A 33 6.15 7.59 6.93
CA VAL A 33 5.89 9.02 6.71
C VAL A 33 4.51 9.43 7.24
N CYS A 34 3.48 8.62 7.01
CA CYS A 34 2.10 9.00 7.33
C CYS A 34 1.69 8.68 8.78
N TYR A 35 2.16 7.56 9.35
CA TYR A 35 1.60 7.01 10.59
C TYR A 35 2.62 6.60 11.65
N PHE A 36 3.82 6.16 11.26
CA PHE A 36 4.78 5.56 12.19
C PHE A 36 6.10 6.32 12.28
N PRO A 37 6.17 7.44 13.01
CA PRO A 37 7.39 8.25 13.16
C PRO A 37 8.55 7.49 13.83
N TRP A 38 8.25 6.36 14.47
CA TRP A 38 9.25 5.52 15.14
C TRP A 38 10.22 4.84 14.17
N LEU A 39 9.80 4.56 12.93
CA LEU A 39 10.70 3.98 11.94
C LEU A 39 11.78 4.97 11.52
N THR A 40 13.05 4.55 11.62
CA THR A 40 14.20 5.38 11.26
C THR A 40 14.48 5.34 9.76
N ARG A 41 15.16 6.35 9.23
CA ARG A 41 15.60 6.41 7.84
C ARG A 41 16.43 5.17 7.46
N GLN A 42 17.38 4.77 8.33
CA GLN A 42 18.22 3.61 8.11
C GLN A 42 17.39 2.33 8.09
N GLY A 43 16.44 2.18 9.02
CA GLY A 43 15.52 1.05 9.06
C GLY A 43 14.71 0.90 7.79
N VAL A 44 14.10 1.98 7.32
CA VAL A 44 13.30 1.97 6.10
C VAL A 44 14.13 1.63 4.86
N VAL A 45 15.32 2.21 4.71
CA VAL A 45 16.20 1.95 3.57
C VAL A 45 16.69 0.51 3.55
N LEU A 46 17.21 0.00 4.68
CA LEU A 46 17.69 -1.39 4.76
C LEU A 46 16.55 -2.39 4.66
N GLY A 47 15.38 -2.08 5.22
CA GLY A 47 14.16 -2.86 5.05
C GLY A 47 13.75 -2.97 3.59
N LEU A 48 13.70 -1.84 2.86
CA LEU A 48 13.39 -1.82 1.44
C LEU A 48 14.36 -2.67 0.62
N ILE A 49 15.67 -2.53 0.86
CA ILE A 49 16.69 -3.35 0.19
C ILE A 49 16.46 -4.83 0.46
N ALA A 50 16.24 -5.22 1.72
CA ALA A 50 15.96 -6.60 2.10
C ALA A 50 14.69 -7.13 1.44
N GLY A 51 13.63 -6.32 1.38
CA GLY A 51 12.39 -6.66 0.70
C GLY A 51 12.57 -6.91 -0.80
N LEU A 52 13.29 -6.03 -1.49
CA LEU A 52 13.59 -6.17 -2.92
C LEU A 52 14.43 -7.43 -3.20
N ILE A 53 15.43 -7.72 -2.36
CA ILE A 53 16.21 -8.95 -2.44
C ILE A 53 15.33 -10.17 -2.22
N ALA A 54 14.47 -10.17 -1.20
CA ALA A 54 13.57 -11.29 -0.91
C ALA A 54 12.58 -11.54 -2.05
N VAL A 55 11.99 -10.50 -2.66
CA VAL A 55 11.16 -10.65 -3.88
C VAL A 55 11.96 -11.31 -4.99
N THR A 56 13.17 -10.84 -5.26
CA THR A 56 14.02 -11.38 -6.33
C THR A 56 14.37 -12.85 -6.10
N LEU A 57 14.74 -13.21 -4.86
CA LEU A 57 15.14 -14.58 -4.50
C LEU A 57 13.97 -15.58 -4.45
N THR A 58 12.75 -15.10 -4.28
CA THR A 58 11.54 -15.95 -4.25
C THR A 58 10.75 -15.95 -5.56
N GLU A 59 11.22 -15.19 -6.57
CA GLU A 59 10.69 -15.20 -7.93
C GLU A 59 11.49 -16.10 -8.87
N LYS A 60 11.10 -16.13 -10.15
CA LYS A 60 11.67 -17.00 -11.20
C LYS A 60 13.19 -16.90 -11.29
N ILE A 61 13.76 -15.70 -11.14
CA ILE A 61 15.21 -15.50 -11.19
C ILE A 61 15.88 -16.22 -10.02
N GLY A 62 15.40 -16.00 -8.79
CA GLY A 62 15.95 -16.66 -7.61
C GLY A 62 15.72 -18.16 -7.59
N ALA A 63 14.60 -18.64 -8.12
CA ALA A 63 14.26 -20.06 -8.19
C ALA A 63 15.28 -20.89 -9.01
N GLN A 64 16.05 -20.27 -9.90
CA GLN A 64 17.11 -20.94 -10.66
C GLN A 64 18.37 -21.21 -9.81
N TYR A 65 18.60 -20.41 -8.77
CA TYR A 65 19.80 -20.47 -7.96
C TYR A 65 19.56 -20.96 -6.53
N MET A 66 18.29 -20.93 -6.08
CA MET A 66 17.92 -21.24 -4.71
C MET A 66 17.18 -22.58 -4.59
N PRO A 67 17.47 -23.39 -3.55
CA PRO A 67 16.90 -24.74 -3.42
C PRO A 67 15.40 -24.77 -3.12
N TRP A 68 14.81 -23.65 -2.68
CA TRP A 68 13.38 -23.61 -2.31
C TRP A 68 12.43 -23.34 -3.49
N GLY A 69 12.95 -23.11 -4.70
CA GLY A 69 12.13 -22.86 -5.89
C GLY A 69 11.38 -21.52 -5.87
N ARG A 70 10.41 -21.38 -6.77
CA ARG A 70 9.53 -20.20 -6.86
C ARG A 70 8.41 -20.28 -5.82
N TRP A 71 8.14 -19.17 -5.13
CA TRP A 71 7.09 -19.04 -4.13
C TRP A 71 7.16 -20.09 -3.01
N PRO A 72 8.21 -20.04 -2.19
CA PRO A 72 8.36 -20.99 -1.07
C PRO A 72 7.09 -21.02 -0.21
N TRP A 73 6.67 -22.21 0.20
CA TRP A 73 5.43 -22.47 0.95
C TRP A 73 4.16 -21.95 0.25
N THR A 74 4.15 -21.88 -1.07
CA THR A 74 3.04 -21.34 -1.86
C THR A 74 2.71 -19.86 -1.60
N LEU A 75 3.56 -19.16 -0.85
CA LEU A 75 3.40 -17.75 -0.55
C LEU A 75 4.02 -16.89 -1.65
N HIS A 76 3.24 -15.96 -2.21
CA HIS A 76 3.70 -15.06 -3.27
C HIS A 76 4.91 -14.22 -2.79
N SER A 77 5.84 -13.93 -3.71
CA SER A 77 7.07 -13.16 -3.46
C SER A 77 6.84 -11.81 -2.78
N ALA A 78 5.72 -11.12 -3.07
CA ALA A 78 5.35 -9.89 -2.37
C ALA A 78 5.20 -10.07 -0.86
N GLY A 79 4.65 -11.22 -0.42
CA GLY A 79 4.50 -11.56 1.00
C GLY A 79 5.87 -11.77 1.67
N TRP A 80 6.76 -12.51 1.04
CA TRP A 80 8.13 -12.67 1.51
C TRP A 80 8.88 -11.34 1.55
N GLY A 81 8.73 -10.53 0.49
CA GLY A 81 9.32 -9.19 0.44
C GLY A 81 8.88 -8.33 1.62
N ILE A 82 7.58 -8.21 1.88
CA ILE A 82 7.06 -7.42 3.01
C ILE A 82 7.51 -7.97 4.36
N PHE A 83 7.55 -9.27 4.53
CA PHE A 83 8.01 -9.89 5.77
C PHE A 83 9.45 -9.47 6.11
N PHE A 84 10.38 -9.59 5.16
CA PHE A 84 11.76 -9.18 5.37
C PHE A 84 11.92 -7.67 5.45
N ASN A 85 11.19 -6.91 4.63
CA ASN A 85 11.19 -5.45 4.64
C ASN A 85 10.80 -4.91 6.01
N LEU A 86 9.62 -5.28 6.50
CA LEU A 86 9.14 -4.85 7.82
C LEU A 86 10.02 -5.36 8.95
N GLY A 87 10.42 -6.64 8.91
CA GLY A 87 11.29 -7.23 9.93
C GLY A 87 12.60 -6.46 10.08
N ILE A 88 13.30 -6.23 8.97
CA ILE A 88 14.56 -5.47 8.98
C ILE A 88 14.32 -4.00 9.33
N ALA A 89 13.27 -3.38 8.79
CA ALA A 89 12.94 -1.99 9.11
C ALA A 89 12.72 -1.80 10.63
N VAL A 90 11.97 -2.70 11.27
CA VAL A 90 11.71 -2.65 12.71
C VAL A 90 13.00 -2.90 13.52
N ILE A 91 13.75 -3.95 13.21
CA ILE A 91 14.99 -4.30 13.94
C ILE A 91 16.00 -3.17 13.85
N VAL A 92 16.27 -2.69 12.63
CA VAL A 92 17.25 -1.61 12.43
C VAL A 92 16.77 -0.32 13.07
N SER A 93 15.48 0.00 12.98
CA SER A 93 14.92 1.19 13.63
C SER A 93 15.07 1.12 15.15
N ALA A 94 14.91 -0.06 15.77
CA ALA A 94 15.14 -0.23 17.20
C ALA A 94 16.59 0.08 17.61
N MET A 95 17.55 -0.20 16.71
CA MET A 95 18.98 -0.02 16.96
C MET A 95 19.51 1.37 16.60
N THR A 96 18.79 2.11 15.76
CA THR A 96 19.27 3.38 15.16
C THR A 96 18.45 4.60 15.55
N GLN A 97 17.79 4.57 16.73
CA GLN A 97 17.04 5.73 17.23
C GLN A 97 17.98 6.90 17.52
N ASN A 98 17.64 8.07 17.00
CA ASN A 98 18.32 9.33 17.26
C ASN A 98 17.27 10.37 17.74
N LYS A 99 17.62 11.10 18.78
CA LYS A 99 16.70 12.11 19.38
C LYS A 99 16.42 13.24 18.40
N GLU A 100 17.42 13.76 17.73
CA GLU A 100 17.30 14.86 16.78
C GLU A 100 16.37 14.49 15.60
N ASP A 101 16.61 13.31 14.98
CA ASP A 101 15.73 12.79 13.92
C ASP A 101 14.30 12.55 14.41
N THR A 102 14.14 12.16 15.68
CA THR A 102 12.82 11.91 16.26
C THR A 102 12.07 13.22 16.48
N GLU A 103 12.72 14.25 17.00
CA GLU A 103 12.13 15.57 17.19
C GLU A 103 11.69 16.18 15.86
N HIS A 104 12.54 16.11 14.83
CA HIS A 104 12.19 16.58 13.50
C HIS A 104 10.95 15.86 12.93
N LYS A 105 10.93 14.52 12.98
CA LYS A 105 9.77 13.74 12.53
C LYS A 105 8.50 14.02 13.33
N MET A 106 8.63 14.21 14.65
CA MET A 106 7.47 14.52 15.49
C MET A 106 6.85 15.88 15.15
N THR A 107 7.64 16.86 14.74
CA THR A 107 7.13 18.14 14.24
C THR A 107 6.24 17.94 13.03
N PHE A 108 6.70 17.17 12.03
CA PHE A 108 5.92 16.83 10.83
C PHE A 108 4.64 16.04 11.17
N HIS A 109 4.76 15.02 12.03
CA HIS A 109 3.59 14.22 12.42
C HIS A 109 2.58 14.99 13.26
N SER A 110 3.02 15.94 14.10
CA SER A 110 2.09 16.82 14.84
C SER A 110 1.33 17.72 13.88
N TYR A 111 2.00 18.27 12.88
CA TYR A 111 1.41 19.04 11.81
C TYR A 111 0.35 18.22 11.03
N LEU A 112 0.69 16.99 10.59
CA LEU A 112 -0.27 16.11 9.93
C LEU A 112 -1.50 15.81 10.79
N ARG A 113 -1.32 15.59 12.10
CA ARG A 113 -2.44 15.36 13.02
C ARG A 113 -3.34 16.58 13.16
N GLU A 114 -2.77 17.78 13.13
CA GLU A 114 -3.52 19.02 13.27
C GLU A 114 -4.30 19.34 12.00
N HIS A 115 -3.67 19.23 10.83
CA HIS A 115 -4.23 19.71 9.56
C HIS A 115 -4.88 18.64 8.69
N ALA A 116 -4.41 17.38 8.76
CA ALA A 116 -4.94 16.27 7.97
C ALA A 116 -5.89 15.35 8.76
N SER A 117 -6.29 15.73 9.98
CA SER A 117 -7.24 14.93 10.76
C SER A 117 -8.66 15.12 10.27
N VAL A 118 -9.45 14.04 10.36
CA VAL A 118 -10.89 14.09 10.08
C VAL A 118 -11.58 15.10 11.01
N ALA A 119 -12.51 15.89 10.47
CA ALA A 119 -13.28 16.88 11.21
C ALA A 119 -13.90 16.30 12.50
N VAL A 120 -13.99 17.10 13.56
CA VAL A 120 -14.37 16.63 14.91
C VAL A 120 -15.74 15.96 14.93
N ASP A 121 -16.70 16.48 14.20
CA ASP A 121 -18.06 15.95 14.05
C ASP A 121 -18.07 14.59 13.35
N LYS A 122 -17.10 14.32 12.48
CA LYS A 122 -16.95 13.08 11.69
C LYS A 122 -16.12 11.99 12.40
N LYS A 123 -15.41 12.32 13.48
CA LYS A 123 -14.57 11.35 14.22
C LYS A 123 -15.34 10.11 14.68
N LYS A 124 -16.63 10.24 14.96
CA LYS A 124 -17.49 9.09 15.34
C LYS A 124 -17.65 8.06 14.23
N LEU A 125 -17.45 8.45 12.97
CA LEU A 125 -17.55 7.56 11.80
C LEU A 125 -16.25 6.82 11.50
N VAL A 126 -15.12 7.21 12.10
CA VAL A 126 -13.80 6.59 11.85
C VAL A 126 -13.79 5.07 12.08
N PRO A 127 -14.37 4.53 13.17
CA PRO A 127 -14.43 3.08 13.33
C PRO A 127 -15.23 2.39 12.23
N ILE A 128 -16.33 3.00 11.79
CA ILE A 128 -17.17 2.49 10.70
C ILE A 128 -16.39 2.49 9.39
N ALA A 129 -15.67 3.58 9.10
CA ALA A 129 -14.81 3.68 7.93
C ALA A 129 -13.75 2.58 7.89
N TRP A 130 -13.11 2.30 9.04
CA TRP A 130 -12.15 1.20 9.15
C TRP A 130 -12.79 -0.16 8.91
N ILE A 131 -13.96 -0.43 9.50
CA ILE A 131 -14.67 -1.70 9.30
C ILE A 131 -15.02 -1.88 7.82
N ILE A 132 -15.63 -0.88 7.18
CA ILE A 132 -16.00 -0.93 5.75
C ILE A 132 -14.75 -1.18 4.89
N THR A 133 -13.66 -0.45 5.13
CA THR A 133 -12.42 -0.58 4.37
C THR A 133 -11.77 -1.96 4.56
N LEU A 134 -11.70 -2.46 5.79
CA LEU A 134 -11.10 -3.77 6.08
C LEU A 134 -11.95 -4.91 5.52
N VAL A 135 -13.27 -4.84 5.62
CA VAL A 135 -14.19 -5.83 5.02
C VAL A 135 -14.05 -5.81 3.49
N TRP A 136 -14.05 -4.62 2.89
CA TRP A 136 -13.86 -4.50 1.45
C TRP A 136 -12.49 -5.07 1.01
N PHE A 137 -11.43 -4.72 1.73
CA PHE A 137 -10.07 -5.21 1.44
C PHE A 137 -10.01 -6.74 1.55
N PHE A 138 -10.59 -7.32 2.61
CA PHE A 138 -10.55 -8.77 2.85
C PHE A 138 -11.28 -9.55 1.75
N PHE A 139 -12.48 -9.13 1.39
CA PHE A 139 -13.32 -9.84 0.42
C PHE A 139 -13.13 -9.42 -1.04
N GLY A 140 -12.75 -8.18 -1.30
CA GLY A 140 -12.54 -7.65 -2.65
C GLY A 140 -11.22 -8.10 -3.28
N ILE A 141 -10.12 -7.98 -2.54
CA ILE A 141 -8.75 -8.26 -3.04
C ILE A 141 -7.94 -9.16 -2.12
N GLY A 142 -8.37 -9.38 -0.90
CA GLY A 142 -7.71 -10.20 0.10
C GLY A 142 -8.12 -11.68 0.01
N PRO A 143 -7.77 -12.46 1.05
CA PRO A 143 -7.99 -13.91 1.06
C PRO A 143 -9.47 -14.32 0.98
N GLY A 144 -10.39 -13.47 1.42
CA GLY A 144 -11.83 -13.71 1.30
C GLY A 144 -12.35 -13.72 -0.13
N ALA A 145 -11.59 -13.16 -1.09
CA ALA A 145 -11.95 -13.18 -2.51
C ALA A 145 -12.04 -14.61 -3.11
N VAL A 146 -11.41 -15.59 -2.46
CA VAL A 146 -11.49 -17.02 -2.85
C VAL A 146 -12.94 -17.52 -2.84
N ILE A 147 -13.78 -17.01 -1.95
CA ILE A 147 -15.21 -17.33 -1.88
C ILE A 147 -15.90 -17.02 -3.21
N GLY A 148 -15.47 -15.96 -3.89
CA GLY A 148 -15.98 -15.56 -5.20
C GLY A 148 -15.85 -16.60 -6.30
N ASN A 149 -14.98 -17.60 -6.15
CA ASN A 149 -14.83 -18.63 -7.16
C ASN A 149 -16.09 -19.51 -7.30
N THR A 150 -16.87 -19.69 -6.25
CA THR A 150 -17.97 -20.69 -6.22
C THR A 150 -19.32 -20.13 -5.82
N ILE A 151 -19.39 -18.94 -5.21
CA ILE A 151 -20.63 -18.43 -4.59
C ILE A 151 -21.75 -18.16 -5.63
N PHE A 152 -21.40 -17.79 -6.86
CA PHE A 152 -22.32 -17.47 -7.95
C PHE A 152 -22.33 -18.52 -9.07
N GLY A 153 -21.87 -19.73 -8.78
CA GLY A 153 -21.83 -20.86 -9.72
C GLY A 153 -20.52 -21.63 -9.69
N ASP A 154 -20.57 -22.86 -10.21
CA ASP A 154 -19.40 -23.73 -10.32
C ASP A 154 -18.44 -23.19 -11.41
N PRO A 155 -17.16 -22.94 -11.11
CA PRO A 155 -16.18 -22.46 -12.09
C PRO A 155 -15.97 -23.40 -13.28
N THR A 156 -16.27 -24.69 -13.09
CA THR A 156 -16.10 -25.74 -14.13
C THR A 156 -17.36 -25.96 -14.95
N ASN A 157 -18.53 -25.44 -14.55
CA ASN A 157 -19.80 -25.66 -15.19
C ASN A 157 -20.51 -24.34 -15.56
N ALA A 158 -20.35 -23.92 -16.81
CA ALA A 158 -20.95 -22.67 -17.31
C ALA A 158 -22.48 -22.60 -17.19
N ALA A 159 -23.18 -23.74 -17.13
CA ALA A 159 -24.65 -23.76 -16.97
C ALA A 159 -25.10 -23.26 -15.58
N THR A 160 -24.22 -23.22 -14.59
CA THR A 160 -24.50 -22.73 -13.22
C THR A 160 -24.19 -21.25 -13.04
N TRP A 161 -23.59 -20.60 -14.03
CA TRP A 161 -23.13 -19.22 -13.91
C TRP A 161 -24.29 -18.24 -13.89
N MET A 162 -24.28 -17.35 -12.92
CA MET A 162 -25.29 -16.32 -12.80
C MET A 162 -25.16 -15.32 -13.96
N PHE A 163 -26.24 -15.15 -14.74
CA PHE A 163 -26.25 -14.33 -15.97
C PHE A 163 -25.21 -14.72 -17.04
N GLY A 164 -24.74 -15.98 -17.06
CA GLY A 164 -23.69 -16.41 -17.98
C GLY A 164 -22.30 -15.84 -17.71
N ILE A 165 -22.09 -15.27 -16.53
CA ILE A 165 -20.81 -14.69 -16.10
C ILE A 165 -20.11 -15.65 -15.11
N PRO A 166 -18.80 -15.95 -15.27
CA PRO A 166 -18.08 -16.74 -14.29
C PRO A 166 -18.21 -16.19 -12.88
N SER A 167 -18.38 -17.07 -11.88
CA SER A 167 -18.64 -16.69 -10.49
C SER A 167 -17.66 -15.65 -9.96
N ILE A 168 -16.35 -15.81 -10.21
CA ILE A 168 -15.32 -14.87 -9.77
C ILE A 168 -15.49 -13.46 -10.38
N TRP A 169 -15.97 -13.37 -11.63
CA TRP A 169 -16.22 -12.08 -12.27
C TRP A 169 -17.42 -11.38 -11.67
N ALA A 170 -18.50 -12.12 -11.41
CA ALA A 170 -19.68 -11.57 -10.72
C ALA A 170 -19.30 -11.06 -9.32
N TRP A 171 -18.45 -11.80 -8.59
CA TRP A 171 -17.88 -11.38 -7.31
C TRP A 171 -17.06 -10.10 -7.44
N GLN A 172 -16.16 -10.02 -8.40
CA GLN A 172 -15.33 -8.83 -8.60
C GLN A 172 -16.14 -7.59 -8.98
N LEU A 173 -17.17 -7.74 -9.83
CA LEU A 173 -18.09 -6.64 -10.17
C LEU A 173 -18.87 -6.14 -8.94
N LEU A 174 -19.34 -7.05 -8.08
CA LEU A 174 -19.99 -6.69 -6.83
C LEU A 174 -19.07 -5.88 -5.93
N TRP A 175 -17.84 -6.40 -5.68
CA TRP A 175 -16.90 -5.72 -4.80
C TRP A 175 -16.34 -4.44 -5.42
N TRP A 176 -16.25 -4.35 -6.74
CA TRP A 176 -15.96 -3.09 -7.42
C TRP A 176 -17.05 -2.03 -7.14
N ALA A 177 -18.31 -2.38 -7.28
CA ALA A 177 -19.42 -1.47 -6.99
C ALA A 177 -19.44 -1.04 -5.52
N LEU A 178 -19.22 -1.99 -4.58
CA LEU A 178 -19.09 -1.70 -3.16
C LEU A 178 -17.85 -0.82 -2.87
N GLY A 179 -16.77 -1.00 -3.61
CA GLY A 179 -15.57 -0.17 -3.52
C GLY A 179 -15.82 1.27 -3.96
N VAL A 180 -16.58 1.47 -5.03
CA VAL A 180 -17.01 2.81 -5.46
C VAL A 180 -17.85 3.48 -4.36
N PHE A 181 -18.78 2.74 -3.75
CA PHE A 181 -19.59 3.25 -2.63
C PHE A 181 -18.72 3.58 -1.41
N MET A 182 -17.76 2.71 -1.07
CA MET A 182 -16.78 2.96 -0.01
C MET A 182 -15.97 4.23 -0.27
N MET A 183 -15.45 4.40 -1.49
CA MET A 183 -14.71 5.61 -1.87
C MET A 183 -15.58 6.87 -1.79
N TRP A 184 -16.84 6.79 -2.24
CA TRP A 184 -17.79 7.89 -2.07
C TRP A 184 -18.00 8.23 -0.58
N PHE A 185 -18.18 7.23 0.27
CA PHE A 185 -18.34 7.42 1.71
C PHE A 185 -17.13 8.09 2.34
N LEU A 186 -15.91 7.62 2.03
CA LEU A 186 -14.67 8.19 2.56
C LEU A 186 -14.41 9.59 2.03
N ALA A 187 -14.55 9.81 0.73
CA ALA A 187 -14.24 11.07 0.07
C ALA A 187 -15.23 12.19 0.46
N TYR A 188 -16.53 11.92 0.33
CA TYR A 188 -17.55 12.96 0.48
C TYR A 188 -18.20 12.96 1.87
N HIS A 189 -18.63 11.80 2.36
CA HIS A 189 -19.34 11.75 3.63
C HIS A 189 -18.40 12.01 4.81
N MET A 190 -17.19 11.47 4.77
CA MET A 190 -16.15 11.74 5.76
C MET A 190 -15.33 13.01 5.47
N GLY A 191 -15.42 13.55 4.25
CA GLY A 191 -14.70 14.77 3.86
C GLY A 191 -13.20 14.57 3.68
N MET A 192 -12.74 13.32 3.40
CA MET A 192 -11.31 13.04 3.24
C MET A 192 -10.72 13.55 1.92
N SER A 193 -11.58 13.99 0.98
CA SER A 193 -11.15 14.59 -0.30
C SER A 193 -10.97 16.11 -0.23
N THR A 194 -11.30 16.74 0.91
CA THR A 194 -11.10 18.18 1.08
C THR A 194 -9.62 18.46 1.35
N VAL A 195 -9.04 19.32 0.54
CA VAL A 195 -7.68 19.82 0.74
C VAL A 195 -7.75 20.92 1.81
N PRO A 196 -7.01 20.83 2.92
CA PRO A 196 -6.94 21.93 3.89
C PRO A 196 -6.29 23.16 3.26
N ASP A 197 -6.91 24.32 3.40
CA ASP A 197 -6.37 25.59 2.86
C ASP A 197 -4.96 25.93 3.38
N LYS A 198 -4.57 25.35 4.51
CA LYS A 198 -3.26 25.53 5.15
C LYS A 198 -2.14 24.64 4.64
N GLU A 199 -2.41 23.66 3.80
CA GLU A 199 -1.37 22.76 3.24
C GLU A 199 -0.32 23.53 2.43
N ILE A 200 -0.75 24.57 1.72
CA ILE A 200 0.13 25.40 0.88
C ILE A 200 1.06 26.24 1.76
N GLU A 201 0.58 26.77 2.87
CA GLU A 201 1.40 27.55 3.80
C GLU A 201 2.49 26.69 4.47
N ALA A 202 2.18 25.45 4.84
CA ALA A 202 3.15 24.56 5.47
C ALA A 202 4.26 24.12 4.53
N LEU A 203 3.94 23.87 3.26
CA LEU A 203 4.94 23.59 2.24
C LEU A 203 5.87 24.79 2.01
N HIS A 204 5.37 26.01 2.15
CA HIS A 204 6.19 27.22 2.06
C HIS A 204 7.08 27.46 3.29
N GLU A 205 6.63 27.10 4.47
CA GLU A 205 7.42 27.22 5.70
C GLU A 205 8.48 26.12 5.82
N ASP A 206 8.20 24.90 5.33
CA ASP A 206 9.08 23.72 5.48
C ASP A 206 10.12 23.60 4.35
N ILE A 207 9.98 24.32 3.26
CA ILE A 207 11.04 24.50 2.24
C ILE A 207 12.14 25.44 2.76
N GLY A 208 12.41 25.43 4.06
CA GLY A 208 13.39 26.18 4.81
C GLY A 208 14.45 26.85 3.97
N ASP A 209 14.88 28.04 4.36
CA ASP A 209 16.01 28.80 3.83
C ASP A 209 16.13 29.02 2.31
N ILE A 210 15.15 28.65 1.53
CA ILE A 210 15.01 29.27 0.22
C ILE A 210 14.60 30.70 0.54
N HIS A 211 15.52 31.63 0.36
CA HIS A 211 15.34 33.06 0.55
C HIS A 211 14.22 33.63 -0.33
N LEU A 212 12.99 33.17 -0.11
CA LEU A 212 11.79 33.68 -0.76
C LEU A 212 11.39 35.07 -0.23
N ASP A 213 12.04 35.51 0.85
CA ASP A 213 11.84 36.86 1.38
C ASP A 213 12.46 37.98 0.54
N VAL A 214 13.30 37.64 -0.44
CA VAL A 214 13.99 38.65 -1.27
C VAL A 214 13.11 39.15 -2.41
N ASP A 215 12.08 38.42 -2.82
CA ASP A 215 11.30 38.73 -4.03
C ASP A 215 9.81 39.03 -3.79
N ARG A 216 9.36 39.29 -2.57
CA ARG A 216 8.01 39.81 -2.35
C ARG A 216 8.00 41.32 -2.64
N PRO A 217 7.38 41.80 -3.72
CA PRO A 217 7.14 43.24 -3.88
C PRO A 217 6.21 43.67 -2.76
N SER A 218 6.64 44.70 -2.01
CA SER A 218 5.90 45.40 -1.00
C SER A 218 4.62 46.02 -1.53
#